data_294d4927e27127f87169d2279fc3920f
#
_entry.id   294d4927e27127f87169d2279fc3920f
#
_cell.length_a   1.000
_cell.length_b   1.000
_cell.length_c   1.000
_cell.angle_alpha   90.00
_cell.angle_beta   90.00
_cell.angle_gamma   90.00
#
_symmetry.space_group_name_H-M   'P 1'
#
loop_
_entity.id
_entity.type
_entity.pdbx_description
1 polymer ?
#
loop_
_entity_poly.entity_id
_entity_poly.type
_entity_poly.pdbx_seq_one_letter_code
_entity_poly.pdbx_strand_id
1 'polypeptide(L)'
;TAAAMIATVTGVVLAMLRQGDTMQRDEQRLYHLCCGRPVNWHEFAMSIVELAASMPGFDLRLKSGAIFPIPSSEYPTPAERPLNSRLDCSRLEHDFGLQMPDWQPYLARMLQLLSLKQNGY
;
A
#
# COMPACT_ATOMS: atom_id res chain seq x y z
N THR A 1 -3.59 -2.34 -5.31
CA THR A 1 -3.08 -2.72 -3.97
C THR A 1 -3.25 -4.21 -3.71
N ALA A 2 -4.44 -4.80 -3.90
CA ALA A 2 -4.65 -6.22 -3.63
C ALA A 2 -3.78 -7.14 -4.51
N ALA A 3 -3.67 -6.88 -5.81
CA ALA A 3 -2.87 -7.70 -6.72
C ALA A 3 -1.38 -7.74 -6.36
N ALA A 4 -0.83 -6.63 -5.91
CA ALA A 4 0.56 -6.57 -5.48
C ALA A 4 0.81 -7.32 -4.17
N MET A 5 -0.08 -7.15 -3.21
CA MET A 5 -0.03 -7.91 -1.96
C MET A 5 -0.17 -9.41 -2.23
N ILE A 6 -1.10 -9.81 -3.12
CA ILE A 6 -1.28 -11.20 -3.52
C ILE A 6 -0.01 -11.75 -4.16
N ALA A 7 0.62 -11.01 -5.09
CA ALA A 7 1.86 -11.44 -5.73
C ALA A 7 3.01 -11.59 -4.71
N THR A 8 3.13 -10.65 -3.77
CA THR A 8 4.15 -10.73 -2.71
C THR A 8 3.88 -11.91 -1.78
N VAL A 9 2.64 -12.08 -1.31
CA VAL A 9 2.24 -13.22 -0.46
C VAL A 9 2.49 -14.54 -1.18
N THR A 10 2.13 -14.63 -2.46
CA THR A 10 2.40 -15.82 -3.28
C THR A 10 3.90 -16.09 -3.40
N GLY A 11 4.70 -15.04 -3.62
CA GLY A 11 6.16 -15.16 -3.64
C GLY A 11 6.73 -15.68 -2.33
N VAL A 12 6.25 -15.18 -1.20
CA VAL A 12 6.62 -15.65 0.15
C VAL A 12 6.26 -17.12 0.34
N VAL A 13 5.01 -17.49 0.02
CA VAL A 13 4.55 -18.88 0.15
C VAL A 13 5.38 -19.82 -0.73
N LEU A 14 5.67 -19.42 -1.96
CA LEU A 14 6.54 -20.22 -2.87
C LEU A 14 7.97 -20.32 -2.34
N ALA A 15 8.52 -19.26 -1.76
CA ALA A 15 9.83 -19.30 -1.13
C ALA A 15 9.85 -20.24 0.07
N MET A 16 8.82 -20.22 0.92
CA MET A 16 8.62 -21.15 2.03
C MET A 16 8.60 -22.60 1.54
N LEU A 17 7.83 -22.88 0.50
CA LEU A 17 7.72 -24.23 -0.07
C LEU A 17 9.03 -24.72 -0.68
N ARG A 18 9.87 -23.83 -1.20
CA ARG A 18 11.18 -24.17 -1.78
C ARG A 18 12.26 -24.41 -0.74
N GLN A 19 12.18 -23.75 0.42
CA GLN A 19 13.18 -23.89 1.48
C GLN A 19 13.04 -25.21 2.27
N GLY A 20 12.02 -26.01 1.99
CA GLY A 20 11.83 -27.35 2.53
C GLY A 20 12.09 -27.44 4.04
N ASP A 21 11.04 -27.45 4.82
CA ASP A 21 10.94 -28.01 6.17
C ASP A 21 11.96 -27.63 7.28
N THR A 22 12.68 -26.54 7.13
CA THR A 22 13.53 -26.03 8.23
C THR A 22 12.79 -25.11 9.19
N MET A 23 11.52 -24.81 8.94
CA MET A 23 10.69 -24.10 9.92
C MET A 23 10.28 -25.09 11.01
N GLN A 24 10.97 -25.03 12.14
CA GLN A 24 10.53 -25.71 13.35
C GLN A 24 9.08 -25.27 13.64
N ARG A 25 8.18 -26.23 13.69
CA ARG A 25 6.72 -26.02 13.83
C ARG A 25 6.29 -25.34 15.14
N ASP A 26 7.21 -25.12 16.07
CA ASP A 26 6.92 -24.65 17.44
C ASP A 26 6.94 -23.13 17.63
N GLU A 27 7.39 -22.34 16.64
CA GLU A 27 7.35 -20.90 16.75
C GLU A 27 6.22 -20.31 15.90
N GLN A 28 5.16 -19.81 16.55
CA GLN A 28 4.17 -18.95 15.91
C GLN A 28 4.87 -17.68 15.44
N ARG A 29 5.26 -17.65 14.17
CA ARG A 29 5.89 -16.47 13.57
C ARG A 29 4.83 -15.57 12.96
N LEU A 30 4.68 -14.39 13.55
CA LEU A 30 3.87 -13.32 13.00
C LEU A 30 4.73 -12.44 12.09
N TYR A 31 4.26 -12.21 10.88
CA TYR A 31 4.85 -11.30 9.93
C TYR A 31 3.89 -10.18 9.56
N HIS A 32 4.41 -8.97 9.46
CA HIS A 32 3.67 -7.86 8.88
C HIS A 32 3.98 -7.76 7.40
N LEU A 33 2.96 -7.41 6.62
CA LEU A 33 3.07 -7.24 5.18
C LEU A 33 2.41 -5.91 4.78
N CYS A 34 3.20 -4.98 4.29
CA CYS A 34 2.74 -3.72 3.72
C CYS A 34 3.73 -3.22 2.65
N CYS A 35 3.39 -2.16 1.96
CA CYS A 35 4.35 -1.49 1.07
C CYS A 35 5.47 -0.85 1.88
N GLY A 36 6.69 -0.84 1.33
CA GLY A 36 7.92 -0.45 2.04
C GLY A 36 8.02 1.03 2.37
N ARG A 37 7.44 1.91 1.57
CA ARG A 37 7.52 3.35 1.79
C ARG A 37 6.38 3.85 2.68
N PRO A 38 6.67 4.42 3.86
CA PRO A 38 5.66 5.06 4.69
C PRO A 38 5.13 6.32 4.01
N VAL A 39 3.84 6.60 4.19
CA VAL A 39 3.16 7.77 3.65
C VAL A 39 2.06 8.20 4.62
N ASN A 40 1.87 9.49 4.82
CA ASN A 40 0.72 10.02 5.55
C ASN A 40 -0.48 10.23 4.61
N TRP A 41 -1.67 10.42 5.19
CA TRP A 41 -2.90 10.56 4.42
C TRP A 41 -2.92 11.77 3.48
N HIS A 42 -2.30 12.87 3.88
CA HIS A 42 -2.20 14.08 3.06
C HIS A 42 -1.34 13.84 1.81
N GLU A 43 -0.12 13.32 1.97
CA GLU A 43 0.76 12.98 0.85
C GLU A 43 0.14 11.93 -0.07
N PHE A 44 -0.57 10.94 0.50
CA PHE A 44 -1.27 9.93 -0.29
C PHE A 44 -2.39 10.55 -1.12
N ALA A 45 -3.21 11.44 -0.54
CA ALA A 45 -4.28 12.14 -1.24
C ALA A 45 -3.74 13.05 -2.35
N MET A 46 -2.67 13.79 -2.10
CA MET A 46 -2.01 14.60 -3.12
C MET A 46 -1.53 13.73 -4.29
N SER A 47 -0.87 12.61 -4.01
CA SER A 47 -0.38 11.69 -5.04
C SER A 47 -1.52 11.11 -5.89
N ILE A 48 -2.68 10.83 -5.30
CA ILE A 48 -3.87 10.39 -6.05
C ILE A 48 -4.29 11.47 -7.05
N VAL A 49 -4.44 12.71 -6.58
CA VAL A 49 -4.93 13.82 -7.44
C VAL A 49 -3.92 14.15 -8.53
N GLU A 50 -2.64 14.19 -8.23
CA GLU A 50 -1.57 14.48 -9.21
C GLU A 50 -1.50 13.40 -10.29
N LEU A 51 -1.51 12.13 -9.90
CA LEU A 51 -1.50 11.03 -10.86
C LEU A 51 -2.77 11.00 -11.70
N ALA A 52 -3.94 11.15 -11.09
CA ALA A 52 -5.21 11.15 -11.82
C ALA A 52 -5.30 12.36 -12.78
N ALA A 53 -4.81 13.54 -12.40
CA ALA A 53 -4.78 14.71 -13.27
C ALA A 53 -3.91 14.52 -14.53
N SER A 54 -2.91 13.64 -14.47
CA SER A 54 -2.04 13.32 -15.61
C SER A 54 -2.60 12.19 -16.51
N MET A 55 -3.71 11.56 -16.12
CA MET A 55 -4.29 10.42 -16.83
C MET A 55 -5.56 10.81 -17.60
N PRO A 56 -5.78 10.28 -18.80
CA PRO A 56 -7.04 10.47 -19.52
C PRO A 56 -8.19 9.78 -18.77
N GLY A 57 -9.39 10.33 -18.84
CA GLY A 57 -10.60 9.76 -18.24
C GLY A 57 -10.90 10.24 -16.82
N PHE A 58 -10.07 11.12 -16.24
CA PHE A 58 -10.40 11.80 -14.99
C PHE A 58 -10.65 13.29 -15.24
N ASP A 59 -11.87 13.73 -14.98
CA ASP A 59 -12.24 15.17 -14.92
C ASP A 59 -12.24 15.60 -13.44
N LEU A 60 -11.09 16.07 -12.98
CA LEU A 60 -10.91 16.43 -11.57
C LEU A 60 -11.28 17.89 -11.33
N ARG A 61 -12.27 18.13 -10.48
CA ARG A 61 -12.60 19.48 -9.98
C ARG A 61 -11.59 20.00 -8.96
N LEU A 62 -10.83 19.09 -8.31
CA LEU A 62 -9.86 19.38 -7.27
C LEU A 62 -8.44 19.35 -7.84
N LYS A 63 -7.64 20.34 -7.45
CA LYS A 63 -6.18 20.35 -7.70
C LYS A 63 -5.45 19.92 -6.44
N SER A 64 -4.27 19.31 -6.58
CA SER A 64 -3.47 18.84 -5.42
C SER A 64 -3.16 19.99 -4.45
N GLY A 65 -2.86 21.18 -4.94
CA GLY A 65 -2.62 22.37 -4.11
C GLY A 65 -3.83 22.88 -3.29
N ALA A 66 -5.03 22.30 -3.48
CA ALA A 66 -6.20 22.61 -2.68
C ALA A 66 -6.43 21.57 -1.55
N ILE A 67 -5.53 20.61 -1.38
CA ILE A 67 -5.56 19.62 -0.31
C ILE A 67 -4.64 20.12 0.80
N PHE A 68 -5.20 20.49 1.95
CA PHE A 68 -4.44 20.99 3.08
C PHE A 68 -4.26 19.90 4.14
N PRO A 69 -3.07 19.80 4.75
CA PRO A 69 -2.88 18.90 5.89
C PRO A 69 -3.65 19.44 7.08
N ILE A 70 -4.36 18.55 7.76
CA ILE A 70 -5.00 18.84 9.05
C ILE A 70 -4.45 17.86 10.10
N PRO A 71 -4.24 18.30 11.35
CA PRO A 71 -3.86 17.40 12.42
C PRO A 71 -5.00 16.44 12.76
N SER A 72 -4.65 15.25 13.26
CA SER A 72 -5.65 14.23 13.62
C SER A 72 -6.64 14.71 14.68
N SER A 73 -6.25 15.67 15.51
CA SER A 73 -7.13 16.31 16.51
C SER A 73 -8.29 17.11 15.92
N GLU A 74 -8.12 17.58 14.68
CA GLU A 74 -9.17 18.34 13.97
C GLU A 74 -10.09 17.45 13.14
N TYR A 75 -9.80 16.14 13.08
CA TYR A 75 -10.63 15.17 12.38
C TYR A 75 -11.20 14.15 13.36
N PRO A 76 -12.33 14.47 14.00
CA PRO A 76 -12.93 13.58 15.00
C PRO A 76 -13.41 12.29 14.34
N THR A 77 -12.96 11.16 14.88
CA THR A 77 -13.40 9.83 14.47
C THR A 77 -14.04 9.13 15.67
N PRO A 78 -15.07 8.27 15.47
CA PRO A 78 -15.70 7.53 16.56
C PRO A 78 -14.76 6.60 17.32
N ALA A 79 -13.66 6.17 16.67
CA ALA A 79 -12.65 5.30 17.26
C ALA A 79 -11.35 6.06 17.45
N GLU A 80 -10.74 5.91 18.62
CA GLU A 80 -9.37 6.38 18.86
C GLU A 80 -8.39 5.59 18.01
N ARG A 81 -7.59 6.29 17.20
CA ARG A 81 -6.61 5.68 16.29
C ARG A 81 -5.19 6.01 16.76
N PRO A 82 -4.27 5.06 16.69
CA PRO A 82 -2.88 5.32 17.00
C PRO A 82 -2.31 6.36 16.03
N LEU A 83 -1.49 7.29 16.56
CA LEU A 83 -0.82 8.31 15.75
C LEU A 83 0.21 7.70 14.77
N ASN A 84 0.74 6.54 15.12
CA ASN A 84 1.64 5.76 14.26
C ASN A 84 1.06 4.37 14.03
N SER A 85 0.60 4.12 12.81
CA SER A 85 0.05 2.81 12.37
C SER A 85 0.98 2.10 11.38
N ARG A 86 2.26 2.47 11.32
CA ARG A 86 3.23 1.81 10.45
C ARG A 86 3.47 0.38 10.91
N LEU A 87 3.51 -0.53 9.95
CA LEU A 87 3.91 -1.92 10.16
C LEU A 87 5.40 -2.05 9.84
N ASP A 88 6.11 -2.80 10.65
CA ASP A 88 7.50 -3.15 10.41
C ASP A 88 7.57 -4.49 9.68
N CYS A 89 8.06 -4.47 8.44
CA CYS A 89 8.22 -5.66 7.59
C CYS A 89 9.65 -6.23 7.61
N SER A 90 10.55 -5.68 8.40
CA SER A 90 11.98 -6.06 8.41
C SER A 90 12.20 -7.55 8.68
N ARG A 91 11.38 -8.16 9.56
CA ARG A 91 11.44 -9.59 9.83
C ARG A 91 11.08 -10.42 8.59
N LEU A 92 10.02 -10.01 7.87
CA LEU A 92 9.61 -10.67 6.63
C LEU A 92 10.70 -10.54 5.55
N GLU A 93 11.27 -9.36 5.41
CA GLU A 93 12.33 -9.08 4.44
C GLU A 93 13.58 -9.90 4.73
N HIS A 94 14.00 -9.96 6.00
CA HIS A 94 15.17 -10.71 6.44
C HIS A 94 14.99 -12.22 6.26
N ASP A 95 13.89 -12.79 6.78
CA ASP A 95 13.69 -14.24 6.84
C ASP A 95 13.47 -14.85 5.44
N PHE A 96 12.94 -14.07 4.49
CA PHE A 96 12.63 -14.56 3.13
C PHE A 96 13.47 -13.91 2.04
N GLY A 97 14.43 -13.05 2.36
CA GLY A 97 15.26 -12.34 1.38
C GLY A 97 14.42 -11.48 0.44
N LEU A 98 13.35 -10.87 0.96
CA LEU A 98 12.42 -10.03 0.20
C LEU A 98 12.72 -8.56 0.44
N GLN A 99 12.27 -7.73 -0.49
CA GLN A 99 12.21 -6.29 -0.32
C GLN A 99 10.78 -5.83 -0.59
N MET A 100 10.20 -5.08 0.35
CA MET A 100 8.83 -4.60 0.19
C MET A 100 8.79 -3.52 -0.90
N PRO A 101 7.88 -3.68 -1.88
CA PRO A 101 7.77 -2.75 -2.99
C PRO A 101 7.17 -1.41 -2.54
N ASP A 102 7.53 -0.32 -3.25
CA ASP A 102 6.88 0.97 -3.07
C ASP A 102 5.41 0.91 -3.48
N TRP A 103 4.57 1.72 -2.83
CA TRP A 103 3.13 1.80 -3.10
C TRP A 103 2.78 2.61 -4.36
N GLN A 104 3.63 3.53 -4.80
CA GLN A 104 3.36 4.45 -5.90
C GLN A 104 3.05 3.76 -7.24
N PRO A 105 3.81 2.75 -7.71
CA PRO A 105 3.48 2.04 -8.94
C PRO A 105 2.12 1.35 -8.90
N TYR A 106 1.71 0.89 -7.73
CA TYR A 106 0.41 0.22 -7.56
C TYR A 106 -0.75 1.20 -7.53
N LEU A 107 -0.55 2.40 -6.97
CA LEU A 107 -1.51 3.49 -7.07
C LEU A 107 -1.72 3.88 -8.54
N ALA A 108 -0.65 4.09 -9.30
CA ALA A 108 -0.71 4.40 -10.71
C ALA A 108 -1.48 3.32 -11.50
N ARG A 109 -1.18 2.05 -11.25
CA ARG A 109 -1.88 0.92 -11.88
C ARG A 109 -3.37 0.88 -11.54
N MET A 110 -3.72 1.14 -10.29
CA MET A 110 -5.12 1.19 -9.84
C MET A 110 -5.88 2.31 -10.56
N LEU A 111 -5.30 3.51 -10.64
CA LEU A 111 -5.91 4.63 -11.33
C LEU A 111 -6.08 4.36 -12.84
N GLN A 112 -5.11 3.74 -13.50
CA GLN A 112 -5.24 3.31 -14.89
C GLN A 112 -6.45 2.38 -15.10
N LEU A 113 -6.64 1.40 -14.22
CA LEU A 113 -7.77 0.47 -14.30
C LEU A 113 -9.12 1.18 -14.08
N LEU A 114 -9.16 2.18 -13.19
CA LEU A 114 -10.35 2.99 -12.96
C LEU A 114 -10.68 3.88 -14.17
N SER A 115 -9.67 4.49 -14.78
CA SER A 115 -9.81 5.29 -16.01
C SER A 115 -10.43 4.47 -17.15
N LEU A 116 -9.98 3.23 -17.35
CA LEU A 116 -10.54 2.34 -18.37
C LEU A 116 -12.02 2.02 -18.13
N LYS A 117 -12.43 1.79 -16.88
CA LYS A 117 -13.84 1.54 -16.53
C LYS A 117 -14.75 2.75 -16.77
N GLN A 118 -14.25 3.97 -16.64
CA GLN A 118 -15.03 5.18 -16.91
C GLN A 118 -15.25 5.40 -18.41
N ASN A 119 -14.35 4.89 -19.25
CA ASN A 119 -14.40 5.00 -20.71
C ASN A 119 -15.17 3.84 -21.38
N GLY A 120 -15.89 3.00 -20.63
CA GLY A 120 -16.87 2.04 -21.18
C GLY A 120 -16.30 0.69 -21.62
N TYR A 121 -15.19 0.23 -21.00
CA TYR A 121 -14.70 -1.15 -21.12
C TYR A 121 -14.94 -1.95 -19.84
#